data_bde1f114722c32d2110c4ccc5d253784
#
_entry.id   bde1f114722c32d2110c4ccc5d253784
#
_cell.length_a   1.000
_cell.length_b   1.000
_cell.length_c   1.000
_cell.angle_alpha   90.00
_cell.angle_beta   90.00
_cell.angle_gamma   90.00
#
_symmetry.space_group_name_H-M   'P 1'
#
loop_
_entity.id
_entity.type
_entity.pdbx_description
1 polymer ?
#
loop_
_entity_poly.entity_id
_entity_poly.type
_entity_poly.pdbx_seq_one_letter_code
_entity_poly.pdbx_strand_id
1 'polypeptide(L)'
;MSDTRDFIIDQAYSLFLSHSYEAVSISDISKAIGLTKGALYHHFTNKEELFKAVIDRYLIINELSIPTTEITFAQFIDEGINKTAEIIEGIFGATPAFVPINYMSLIIDAIRHYPGYANDKQDLFANEIEKIKTIMDNAIKRGEIRKDINTSIMAANYFSIAMGMAPNLLHNNSPQLALKSMRDQMYELYKILKI
;
A
#
# COMPACT_ATOMS: atom_id res chain seq x y z
N MET A 1 -10.31 20.66 18.06
CA MET A 1 -11.15 20.37 16.85
C MET A 1 -10.55 19.31 15.93
N SER A 2 -9.23 19.19 15.85
CA SER A 2 -8.53 18.09 15.12
C SER A 2 -8.86 16.70 15.69
N ASP A 3 -8.87 16.57 17.01
CA ASP A 3 -9.04 15.30 17.73
C ASP A 3 -10.38 14.57 17.41
N THR A 4 -11.51 15.30 17.35
CA THR A 4 -12.82 14.69 17.06
C THR A 4 -12.93 14.24 15.59
N ARG A 5 -12.40 15.02 14.64
CA ARG A 5 -12.42 14.65 13.23
C ARG A 5 -11.56 13.41 12.98
N ASP A 6 -10.39 13.37 13.59
CA ASP A 6 -9.49 12.23 13.51
C ASP A 6 -10.10 10.97 14.14
N PHE A 7 -10.74 11.11 15.29
CA PHE A 7 -11.48 10.02 15.93
C PHE A 7 -12.60 9.46 15.04
N ILE A 8 -13.36 10.34 14.36
CA ILE A 8 -14.40 9.89 13.41
C ILE A 8 -13.78 9.09 12.27
N ILE A 9 -12.66 9.54 11.70
CA ILE A 9 -11.95 8.84 10.62
C ILE A 9 -11.50 7.45 11.08
N ASP A 10 -10.90 7.34 12.28
CA ASP A 10 -10.38 6.09 12.81
C ASP A 10 -11.49 5.05 13.05
N GLN A 11 -12.63 5.50 13.57
CA GLN A 11 -13.80 4.63 13.79
C GLN A 11 -14.47 4.24 12.46
N ALA A 12 -14.57 5.17 11.51
CA ALA A 12 -15.11 4.90 10.18
C ALA A 12 -14.20 3.91 9.41
N TYR A 13 -12.88 4.01 9.56
CA TYR A 13 -11.94 3.03 9.00
C TYR A 13 -12.26 1.61 9.47
N SER A 14 -12.46 1.39 10.76
CA SER A 14 -12.79 0.06 11.31
C SER A 14 -14.09 -0.49 10.72
N LEU A 15 -15.08 0.37 10.49
CA LEU A 15 -16.36 -0.03 9.88
C LEU A 15 -16.19 -0.35 8.39
N PHE A 16 -15.52 0.51 7.61
CA PHE A 16 -15.30 0.26 6.19
C PHE A 16 -14.35 -0.91 5.93
N LEU A 17 -13.43 -1.18 6.86
CA LEU A 17 -12.58 -2.37 6.79
C LEU A 17 -13.37 -3.66 7.04
N SER A 18 -14.35 -3.64 7.96
CA SER A 18 -15.14 -4.82 8.33
C SER A 18 -16.32 -5.06 7.40
N HIS A 19 -16.81 -4.02 6.73
CA HIS A 19 -17.97 -4.04 5.86
C HIS A 19 -17.67 -3.25 4.59
N SER A 20 -18.29 -3.59 3.46
CA SER A 20 -18.11 -2.83 2.23
C SER A 20 -18.62 -1.39 2.37
N TYR A 21 -18.08 -0.49 1.52
CA TYR A 21 -18.56 0.90 1.46
C TYR A 21 -20.08 1.00 1.37
N GLU A 22 -20.69 0.19 0.50
CA GLU A 22 -22.15 0.22 0.29
C GLU A 22 -22.95 -0.20 1.55
N ALA A 23 -22.43 -1.13 2.33
CA ALA A 23 -23.11 -1.66 3.51
C ALA A 23 -23.06 -0.71 4.71
N VAL A 24 -22.14 0.23 4.75
CA VAL A 24 -21.98 1.19 5.87
C VAL A 24 -22.75 2.47 5.59
N SER A 25 -23.67 2.85 6.49
CA SER A 25 -24.38 4.12 6.43
C SER A 25 -23.82 5.16 7.42
N ILE A 26 -24.09 6.44 7.20
CA ILE A 26 -23.80 7.52 8.17
C ILE A 26 -24.47 7.24 9.53
N SER A 27 -25.63 6.57 9.53
CA SER A 27 -26.31 6.16 10.76
C SER A 27 -25.53 5.12 11.54
N ASP A 28 -24.93 4.15 10.86
CA ASP A 28 -24.12 3.11 11.50
C ASP A 28 -22.85 3.70 12.09
N ILE A 29 -22.19 4.60 11.34
CA ILE A 29 -21.02 5.31 11.82
C ILE A 29 -21.38 6.14 13.05
N SER A 30 -22.42 6.97 12.99
CA SER A 30 -22.82 7.82 14.11
C SER A 30 -23.17 7.03 15.38
N LYS A 31 -23.81 5.86 15.22
CA LYS A 31 -24.09 4.94 16.35
C LYS A 31 -22.80 4.34 16.93
N ALA A 32 -21.88 3.89 16.07
CA ALA A 32 -20.64 3.25 16.51
C ALA A 32 -19.76 4.22 17.31
N ILE A 33 -19.76 5.51 16.96
CA ILE A 33 -18.92 6.54 17.64
C ILE A 33 -19.65 7.27 18.77
N GLY A 34 -20.94 6.97 19.01
CA GLY A 34 -21.72 7.64 20.04
C GLY A 34 -22.05 9.10 19.76
N LEU A 35 -21.99 9.54 18.50
CA LEU A 35 -22.31 10.91 18.07
C LEU A 35 -23.69 10.95 17.38
N THR A 36 -24.33 12.12 17.42
CA THR A 36 -25.52 12.37 16.61
C THR A 36 -25.14 12.50 15.13
N LYS A 37 -26.08 12.20 14.21
CA LYS A 37 -25.88 12.46 12.78
C LYS A 37 -25.53 13.92 12.50
N GLY A 38 -26.18 14.88 13.20
CA GLY A 38 -25.87 16.30 13.06
C GLY A 38 -24.45 16.64 13.43
N ALA A 39 -23.91 16.07 14.51
CA ALA A 39 -22.52 16.24 14.90
C ALA A 39 -21.56 15.66 13.86
N LEU A 40 -21.88 14.52 13.26
CA LEU A 40 -21.08 13.95 12.19
C LEU A 40 -21.11 14.82 10.92
N TYR A 41 -22.28 15.30 10.52
CA TYR A 41 -22.44 16.22 9.38
C TYR A 41 -21.77 17.58 9.58
N HIS A 42 -21.43 17.95 10.81
CA HIS A 42 -20.60 19.15 11.08
C HIS A 42 -19.16 18.95 10.62
N HIS A 43 -18.66 17.72 10.60
CA HIS A 43 -17.28 17.37 10.20
C HIS A 43 -17.17 16.88 8.75
N PHE A 44 -18.19 16.22 8.22
CA PHE A 44 -18.21 15.63 6.87
C PHE A 44 -19.57 15.83 6.23
N THR A 45 -19.59 16.42 5.04
CA THR A 45 -20.85 16.77 4.34
C THR A 45 -21.64 15.53 3.88
N ASN A 46 -20.96 14.42 3.63
CA ASN A 46 -21.56 13.17 3.20
C ASN A 46 -20.63 11.96 3.50
N LYS A 47 -21.11 10.76 3.21
CA LYS A 47 -20.36 9.50 3.39
C LYS A 47 -19.13 9.44 2.50
N GLU A 48 -19.23 9.96 1.29
CA GLU A 48 -18.12 9.95 0.31
C GLU A 48 -16.93 10.79 0.81
N GLU A 49 -17.18 11.98 1.35
CA GLU A 49 -16.13 12.82 1.95
C GLU A 49 -15.44 12.14 3.14
N LEU A 50 -16.23 11.48 4.02
CA LEU A 50 -15.66 10.72 5.13
C LEU A 50 -14.86 9.52 4.62
N PHE A 51 -15.38 8.78 3.64
CA PHE A 51 -14.68 7.66 3.04
C PHE A 51 -13.37 8.08 2.39
N LYS A 52 -13.39 9.18 1.64
CA LYS A 52 -12.18 9.78 1.06
C LYS A 52 -11.14 10.11 2.13
N ALA A 53 -11.54 10.73 3.23
CA ALA A 53 -10.63 11.05 4.34
C ALA A 53 -10.05 9.78 5.00
N VAL A 54 -10.83 8.69 5.08
CA VAL A 54 -10.36 7.38 5.55
C VAL A 54 -9.33 6.81 4.58
N ILE A 55 -9.61 6.81 3.28
CA ILE A 55 -8.69 6.29 2.27
C ILE A 55 -7.38 7.09 2.24
N ASP A 56 -7.47 8.41 2.29
CA ASP A 56 -6.29 9.29 2.31
C ASP A 56 -5.40 9.08 3.54
N ARG A 57 -5.97 8.63 4.66
CA ARG A 57 -5.22 8.37 5.90
C ARG A 57 -4.65 6.95 5.99
N TYR A 58 -5.38 5.94 5.53
CA TYR A 58 -5.05 4.54 5.77
C TYR A 58 -4.60 3.74 4.55
N LEU A 59 -4.98 4.15 3.33
CA LEU A 59 -4.51 3.54 2.10
C LEU A 59 -3.37 4.35 1.46
N ILE A 60 -2.45 4.84 2.30
CA ILE A 60 -1.28 5.56 1.83
C ILE A 60 -0.32 4.54 1.21
N ILE A 61 -0.35 4.41 -0.11
CA ILE A 61 0.78 3.86 -0.86
C ILE A 61 1.77 5.01 -0.97
N ASN A 62 2.65 5.13 0.01
CA ASN A 62 3.70 6.12 -0.03
C ASN A 62 4.72 5.75 -1.11
N GLU A 63 5.15 6.74 -1.85
CA GLU A 63 6.32 6.66 -2.70
C GLU A 63 7.50 6.15 -1.86
N LEU A 64 8.13 5.08 -2.29
CA LEU A 64 9.33 4.58 -1.62
C LEU A 64 10.44 5.62 -1.81
N SER A 65 10.73 6.38 -0.77
CA SER A 65 11.82 7.38 -0.78
C SER A 65 13.18 6.66 -0.69
N ILE A 66 13.57 5.97 -1.77
CA ILE A 66 14.85 5.30 -1.89
C ILE A 66 15.74 6.13 -2.84
N PRO A 67 16.98 6.47 -2.45
CA PRO A 67 17.92 7.16 -3.34
C PRO A 67 18.19 6.34 -4.59
N THR A 68 18.10 6.95 -5.78
CA THR A 68 18.29 6.23 -7.04
C THR A 68 19.75 6.19 -7.52
N THR A 69 20.63 7.02 -6.97
CA THR A 69 21.96 7.27 -7.51
C THR A 69 23.09 6.53 -6.82
N GLU A 70 23.02 6.31 -5.52
CA GLU A 70 24.15 5.78 -4.71
C GLU A 70 23.91 4.38 -4.15
N ILE A 71 22.76 3.79 -4.42
CA ILE A 71 22.37 2.50 -3.88
C ILE A 71 22.71 1.37 -4.85
N THR A 72 23.23 0.25 -4.34
CA THR A 72 23.34 -0.99 -5.12
C THR A 72 21.97 -1.61 -5.31
N PHE A 73 21.82 -2.48 -6.32
CA PHE A 73 20.53 -3.14 -6.55
C PHE A 73 20.16 -4.10 -5.40
N ALA A 74 21.16 -4.74 -4.78
CA ALA A 74 20.96 -5.54 -3.58
C ALA A 74 20.44 -4.70 -2.40
N GLN A 75 21.03 -3.55 -2.15
CA GLN A 75 20.58 -2.62 -1.10
C GLN A 75 19.16 -2.10 -1.37
N PHE A 76 18.83 -1.80 -2.64
CA PHE A 76 17.47 -1.43 -3.02
C PHE A 76 16.46 -2.52 -2.63
N ILE A 77 16.77 -3.80 -2.90
CA ILE A 77 15.90 -4.92 -2.52
C ILE A 77 15.70 -4.95 -1.00
N ASP A 78 16.79 -4.87 -0.23
CA ASP A 78 16.71 -4.89 1.24
C ASP A 78 15.92 -3.72 1.82
N GLU A 79 16.15 -2.51 1.34
CA GLU A 79 15.41 -1.32 1.77
C GLU A 79 13.93 -1.41 1.41
N GLY A 80 13.60 -1.89 0.21
CA GLY A 80 12.22 -2.11 -0.21
C GLY A 80 11.48 -3.11 0.69
N ILE A 81 12.15 -4.21 1.06
CA ILE A 81 11.59 -5.21 1.97
C ILE A 81 11.39 -4.62 3.37
N ASN A 82 12.37 -3.89 3.90
CA ASN A 82 12.28 -3.27 5.21
C ASN A 82 11.13 -2.24 5.28
N LYS A 83 11.00 -1.39 4.27
CA LYS A 83 9.88 -0.43 4.20
C LYS A 83 8.52 -1.12 4.06
N THR A 84 8.45 -2.21 3.31
CA THR A 84 7.23 -3.03 3.25
C THR A 84 6.88 -3.62 4.61
N ALA A 85 7.90 -4.08 5.36
CA ALA A 85 7.69 -4.60 6.72
C ALA A 85 7.15 -3.52 7.67
N GLU A 86 7.70 -2.30 7.62
CA GLU A 86 7.23 -1.16 8.41
C GLU A 86 5.77 -0.80 8.10
N ILE A 87 5.40 -0.78 6.81
CA ILE A 87 4.02 -0.52 6.37
C ILE A 87 3.07 -1.60 6.92
N ILE A 88 3.46 -2.87 6.78
CA ILE A 88 2.66 -3.99 7.28
C ILE A 88 2.51 -3.91 8.80
N GLU A 89 3.59 -3.65 9.53
CA GLU A 89 3.55 -3.50 10.99
C GLU A 89 2.63 -2.36 11.42
N GLY A 90 2.69 -1.22 10.73
CA GLY A 90 1.78 -0.10 10.95
C GLY A 90 0.31 -0.47 10.73
N ILE A 91 -0.01 -1.22 9.67
CA ILE A 91 -1.37 -1.66 9.36
C ILE A 91 -1.85 -2.70 10.40
N PHE A 92 -1.05 -3.71 10.71
CA PHE A 92 -1.39 -4.75 11.68
C PHE A 92 -1.43 -4.24 13.12
N GLY A 93 -0.51 -3.33 13.49
CA GLY A 93 -0.47 -2.74 14.83
C GLY A 93 -1.64 -1.81 15.13
N ALA A 94 -2.18 -1.15 14.11
CA ALA A 94 -3.29 -0.22 14.24
C ALA A 94 -4.66 -0.91 14.41
N THR A 95 -4.80 -2.18 14.00
CA THR A 95 -6.09 -2.88 13.98
C THR A 95 -5.93 -4.32 14.47
N PRO A 96 -6.28 -4.64 15.74
CA PRO A 96 -6.10 -5.99 16.32
C PRO A 96 -6.82 -7.12 15.55
N ALA A 97 -7.85 -6.80 14.77
CA ALA A 97 -8.63 -7.72 13.96
C ALA A 97 -8.33 -7.58 12.45
N PHE A 98 -7.11 -7.18 12.08
CA PHE A 98 -6.76 -7.04 10.67
C PHE A 98 -6.89 -8.38 9.93
N VAL A 99 -7.71 -8.37 8.89
CA VAL A 99 -7.89 -9.50 7.98
C VAL A 99 -7.47 -9.03 6.58
N PRO A 100 -6.45 -9.64 5.95
CA PRO A 100 -5.93 -9.20 4.66
C PRO A 100 -6.99 -9.06 3.57
N ILE A 101 -8.02 -9.92 3.56
CA ILE A 101 -9.11 -9.84 2.59
C ILE A 101 -9.93 -8.55 2.77
N ASN A 102 -10.11 -8.09 4.00
CA ASN A 102 -10.85 -6.85 4.28
C ASN A 102 -10.11 -5.62 3.75
N TYR A 103 -8.77 -5.61 3.87
CA TYR A 103 -7.94 -4.56 3.32
C TYR A 103 -7.98 -4.53 1.78
N MET A 104 -7.95 -5.69 1.14
CA MET A 104 -8.13 -5.80 -0.31
C MET A 104 -9.52 -5.32 -0.75
N SER A 105 -10.56 -5.64 0.01
CA SER A 105 -11.92 -5.14 -0.25
C SER A 105 -11.97 -3.61 -0.16
N LEU A 106 -11.33 -3.03 0.84
CA LEU A 106 -11.25 -1.57 1.01
C LEU A 106 -10.54 -0.88 -0.17
N ILE A 107 -9.47 -1.49 -0.72
CA ILE A 107 -8.80 -0.98 -1.93
C ILE A 107 -9.76 -1.01 -3.13
N ILE A 108 -10.50 -2.09 -3.31
CA ILE A 108 -11.50 -2.21 -4.39
C ILE A 108 -12.59 -1.15 -4.23
N ASP A 109 -13.07 -0.92 -3.02
CA ASP A 109 -14.05 0.13 -2.73
C ASP A 109 -13.48 1.53 -2.99
N ALA A 110 -12.20 1.78 -2.69
CA ALA A 110 -11.52 3.03 -3.03
C ALA A 110 -11.48 3.27 -4.54
N ILE A 111 -11.16 2.24 -5.34
CA ILE A 111 -11.18 2.33 -6.80
C ILE A 111 -12.58 2.67 -7.33
N ARG A 112 -13.63 2.15 -6.72
CA ARG A 112 -15.02 2.34 -7.15
C ARG A 112 -15.64 3.65 -6.70
N HIS A 113 -15.33 4.10 -5.48
CA HIS A 113 -16.07 5.14 -4.78
C HIS A 113 -15.24 6.39 -4.42
N TYR A 114 -13.95 6.41 -4.76
CA TYR A 114 -13.11 7.60 -4.62
C TYR A 114 -12.73 8.13 -6.01
N PRO A 115 -13.38 9.19 -6.51
CA PRO A 115 -13.08 9.75 -7.82
C PRO A 115 -11.60 10.16 -7.95
N GLY A 116 -10.94 9.70 -9.00
CA GLY A 116 -9.53 9.97 -9.26
C GLY A 116 -8.53 8.99 -8.63
N TYR A 117 -8.93 8.22 -7.61
CA TYR A 117 -8.02 7.32 -6.88
C TYR A 117 -7.24 6.37 -7.82
N ALA A 118 -7.92 5.76 -8.77
CA ALA A 118 -7.27 4.83 -9.72
C ALA A 118 -6.24 5.54 -10.61
N ASN A 119 -6.53 6.75 -11.09
CA ASN A 119 -5.61 7.53 -11.92
C ASN A 119 -4.39 8.00 -11.12
N ASP A 120 -4.60 8.51 -9.91
CA ASP A 120 -3.52 8.94 -9.00
C ASP A 120 -2.57 7.78 -8.69
N LYS A 121 -3.12 6.55 -8.53
CA LYS A 121 -2.31 5.36 -8.30
C LYS A 121 -1.60 4.86 -9.56
N GLN A 122 -2.20 5.04 -10.74
CA GLN A 122 -1.56 4.68 -12.01
C GLN A 122 -0.28 5.51 -12.24
N ASP A 123 -0.33 6.81 -12.01
CA ASP A 123 0.83 7.69 -12.13
C ASP A 123 1.91 7.35 -11.08
N LEU A 124 1.51 7.09 -9.84
CA LEU A 124 2.42 6.65 -8.78
C LEU A 124 3.13 5.34 -9.16
N PHE A 125 2.40 4.35 -9.66
CA PHE A 125 2.97 3.06 -10.04
C PHE A 125 3.93 3.18 -11.23
N ALA A 126 3.60 4.01 -12.22
CA ALA A 126 4.49 4.29 -13.35
C ALA A 126 5.80 4.94 -12.87
N ASN A 127 5.71 5.89 -11.95
CA ASN A 127 6.88 6.55 -11.35
C ASN A 127 7.76 5.56 -10.56
N GLU A 128 7.15 4.67 -9.76
CA GLU A 128 7.91 3.66 -9.00
C GLU A 128 8.63 2.67 -9.92
N ILE A 129 7.98 2.21 -11.00
CA ILE A 129 8.63 1.34 -12.00
C ILE A 129 9.81 2.06 -12.67
N GLU A 130 9.69 3.34 -13.03
CA GLU A 130 10.78 4.11 -13.64
C GLU A 130 11.95 4.34 -12.65
N LYS A 131 11.67 4.51 -11.36
CA LYS A 131 12.70 4.55 -10.31
C LYS A 131 13.49 3.23 -10.25
N ILE A 132 12.78 2.10 -10.18
CA ILE A 132 13.41 0.77 -10.16
C ILE A 132 14.29 0.60 -11.41
N LYS A 133 13.77 0.97 -12.58
CA LYS A 133 14.50 0.93 -13.84
C LYS A 133 15.78 1.78 -13.78
N THR A 134 15.71 2.99 -13.25
CA THR A 134 16.87 3.88 -13.07
C THR A 134 17.93 3.25 -12.17
N ILE A 135 17.53 2.62 -11.07
CA ILE A 135 18.44 1.90 -10.17
C ILE A 135 19.12 0.73 -10.91
N MET A 136 18.36 -0.05 -11.71
CA MET A 136 18.90 -1.14 -12.52
C MET A 136 19.88 -0.65 -13.58
N ASP A 137 19.55 0.42 -14.30
CA ASP A 137 20.43 1.02 -15.31
C ASP A 137 21.76 1.50 -14.67
N ASN A 138 21.71 2.03 -13.45
CA ASN A 138 22.89 2.39 -12.68
C ASN A 138 23.68 1.16 -12.20
N ALA A 139 23.00 0.08 -11.79
CA ALA A 139 23.63 -1.19 -11.43
C ALA A 139 24.35 -1.83 -12.63
N ILE A 140 23.81 -1.74 -13.84
CA ILE A 140 24.48 -2.16 -15.09
C ILE A 140 25.76 -1.34 -15.32
N LYS A 141 25.69 -0.01 -15.19
CA LYS A 141 26.85 0.86 -15.36
C LYS A 141 27.98 0.55 -14.37
N ARG A 142 27.64 0.11 -13.16
CA ARG A 142 28.62 -0.31 -12.13
C ARG A 142 29.13 -1.75 -12.31
N GLY A 143 28.59 -2.51 -13.27
CA GLY A 143 28.92 -3.93 -13.45
C GLY A 143 28.38 -4.85 -12.36
N GLU A 144 27.33 -4.44 -11.64
CA GLU A 144 26.68 -5.24 -10.62
C GLU A 144 25.74 -6.29 -11.21
N ILE A 145 25.00 -5.91 -12.28
CA ILE A 145 24.09 -6.78 -13.00
C ILE A 145 24.39 -6.78 -14.50
N ARG A 146 23.97 -7.85 -15.16
CA ARG A 146 24.21 -8.09 -16.59
C ARG A 146 23.48 -7.05 -17.46
N LYS A 147 24.10 -6.69 -18.60
CA LYS A 147 23.60 -5.64 -19.52
C LYS A 147 22.64 -6.14 -20.60
N ASP A 148 22.53 -7.45 -20.79
CA ASP A 148 21.73 -8.09 -21.85
C ASP A 148 20.29 -8.38 -21.37
N ILE A 149 19.71 -7.48 -20.63
CA ILE A 149 18.35 -7.53 -20.08
C ILE A 149 17.52 -6.33 -20.51
N ASN A 150 16.20 -6.48 -20.51
CA ASN A 150 15.28 -5.36 -20.66
C ASN A 150 14.94 -4.80 -19.27
N THR A 151 15.59 -3.69 -18.87
CA THR A 151 15.41 -3.10 -17.55
C THR A 151 14.01 -2.60 -17.28
N SER A 152 13.24 -2.18 -18.31
CA SER A 152 11.83 -1.79 -18.15
C SER A 152 10.96 -2.98 -17.75
N ILE A 153 11.13 -4.14 -18.40
CA ILE A 153 10.39 -5.36 -18.06
C ILE A 153 10.80 -5.89 -16.69
N MET A 154 12.11 -5.87 -16.39
CA MET A 154 12.61 -6.36 -15.12
C MET A 154 12.15 -5.46 -13.96
N ALA A 155 12.14 -4.14 -14.13
CA ALA A 155 11.59 -3.21 -13.15
C ALA A 155 10.11 -3.47 -12.87
N ALA A 156 9.30 -3.69 -13.92
CA ALA A 156 7.89 -4.05 -13.78
C ALA A 156 7.72 -5.39 -13.03
N ASN A 157 8.59 -6.38 -13.25
CA ASN A 157 8.57 -7.66 -12.51
C ASN A 157 8.86 -7.45 -11.01
N TYR A 158 9.90 -6.68 -10.65
CA TYR A 158 10.18 -6.34 -9.26
C TYR A 158 9.02 -5.59 -8.59
N PHE A 159 8.44 -4.63 -9.28
CA PHE A 159 7.26 -3.92 -8.80
C PHE A 159 6.07 -4.88 -8.59
N SER A 160 5.84 -5.81 -9.52
CA SER A 160 4.77 -6.81 -9.41
C SER A 160 4.97 -7.76 -8.23
N ILE A 161 6.21 -8.15 -7.91
CA ILE A 161 6.53 -8.94 -6.71
C ILE A 161 6.15 -8.16 -5.45
N ALA A 162 6.50 -6.87 -5.38
CA ALA A 162 6.12 -6.02 -4.25
C ALA A 162 4.59 -5.86 -4.11
N MET A 163 3.89 -5.64 -5.23
CA MET A 163 2.42 -5.57 -5.25
C MET A 163 1.74 -6.91 -4.93
N GLY A 164 2.44 -8.03 -5.13
CA GLY A 164 2.00 -9.37 -4.74
C GLY A 164 1.93 -9.63 -3.24
N MET A 165 2.29 -8.65 -2.39
CA MET A 165 2.29 -8.81 -0.94
C MET A 165 0.90 -9.12 -0.38
N ALA A 166 -0.17 -8.46 -0.86
CA ALA A 166 -1.52 -8.69 -0.37
C ALA A 166 -2.05 -10.13 -0.65
N PRO A 167 -1.93 -10.68 -1.87
CA PRO A 167 -2.20 -12.11 -2.12
C PRO A 167 -1.31 -13.04 -1.28
N ASN A 168 -0.04 -12.71 -1.06
CA ASN A 168 0.85 -13.49 -0.22
C ASN A 168 0.42 -13.51 1.25
N LEU A 169 -0.08 -12.39 1.77
CA LEU A 169 -0.66 -12.32 3.12
C LEU A 169 -1.90 -13.20 3.25
N LEU A 170 -2.76 -13.22 2.22
CA LEU A 170 -3.94 -14.12 2.19
C LEU A 170 -3.53 -15.59 2.19
N HIS A 171 -2.56 -15.95 1.35
CA HIS A 171 -2.11 -17.33 1.21
C HIS A 171 -1.40 -17.85 2.47
N ASN A 172 -0.51 -17.06 3.03
CA ASN A 172 0.35 -17.49 4.13
C ASN A 172 -0.30 -17.22 5.51
N ASN A 173 -1.30 -16.36 5.60
CA ASN A 173 -1.91 -15.87 6.84
C ASN A 173 -0.88 -15.40 7.89
N SER A 174 0.27 -14.91 7.44
CA SER A 174 1.40 -14.47 8.25
C SER A 174 2.20 -13.39 7.54
N PRO A 175 2.33 -12.20 8.13
CA PRO A 175 3.19 -11.13 7.61
C PRO A 175 4.64 -11.57 7.39
N GLN A 176 5.19 -12.34 8.33
CA GLN A 176 6.57 -12.81 8.28
C GLN A 176 6.79 -13.78 7.11
N LEU A 177 5.85 -14.71 6.88
CA LEU A 177 5.93 -15.63 5.74
C LEU A 177 5.72 -14.91 4.41
N ALA A 178 4.82 -13.94 4.35
CA ALA A 178 4.61 -13.13 3.15
C ALA A 178 5.84 -12.28 2.81
N LEU A 179 6.46 -11.62 3.78
CA LEU A 179 7.72 -10.88 3.61
C LEU A 179 8.87 -11.79 3.20
N LYS A 180 8.97 -12.99 3.80
CA LYS A 180 9.96 -13.99 3.42
C LYS A 180 9.76 -14.40 1.96
N SER A 181 8.53 -14.70 1.54
CA SER A 181 8.21 -15.06 0.16
C SER A 181 8.58 -13.96 -0.83
N MET A 182 8.28 -12.69 -0.50
CA MET A 182 8.68 -11.54 -1.32
C MET A 182 10.21 -11.45 -1.43
N ARG A 183 10.92 -11.55 -0.32
CA ARG A 183 12.39 -11.55 -0.28
C ARG A 183 12.97 -12.66 -1.16
N ASP A 184 12.50 -13.89 -0.96
CA ASP A 184 13.00 -15.06 -1.70
C ASP A 184 12.81 -14.87 -3.22
N GLN A 185 11.64 -14.38 -3.67
CA GLN A 185 11.37 -14.12 -5.08
C GLN A 185 12.27 -13.00 -5.65
N MET A 186 12.45 -11.90 -4.94
CA MET A 186 13.30 -10.79 -5.37
C MET A 186 14.77 -11.23 -5.47
N TYR A 187 15.26 -11.99 -4.51
CA TYR A 187 16.64 -12.46 -4.51
C TYR A 187 16.91 -13.58 -5.51
N GLU A 188 15.97 -14.49 -5.76
CA GLU A 188 16.13 -15.48 -6.84
C GLU A 188 16.22 -14.78 -8.20
N LEU A 189 15.40 -13.74 -8.43
CA LEU A 189 15.49 -12.94 -9.65
C LEU A 189 16.82 -12.18 -9.72
N TYR A 190 17.28 -11.61 -8.61
CA TYR A 190 18.58 -10.91 -8.55
C TYR A 190 19.76 -11.86 -8.84
N LYS A 191 19.75 -13.09 -8.36
CA LYS A 191 20.80 -14.10 -8.66
C LYS A 191 20.97 -14.35 -10.16
N ILE A 192 19.88 -14.31 -10.93
CA ILE A 192 19.91 -14.47 -12.39
C ILE A 192 20.50 -13.23 -13.07
N LEU A 193 20.34 -12.06 -12.46
CA LEU A 193 20.81 -10.77 -13.01
C LEU A 193 22.25 -10.45 -12.64
N LYS A 194 22.72 -10.93 -11.49
CA LYS A 194 24.06 -10.63 -10.95
C LYS A 194 25.16 -11.21 -11.85
N ILE A 195 26.25 -10.47 -11.99
CA ILE A 195 27.49 -10.91 -12.70
C ILE A 195 28.41 -11.61 -11.70
#